data_469b9cd07384e5871f16288b510847b8
#
_entry.id   469b9cd07384e5871f16288b510847b8
#
_cell.length_a   1.000
_cell.length_b   1.000
_cell.length_c   1.000
_cell.angle_alpha   90.00
_cell.angle_beta   90.00
_cell.angle_gamma   90.00
#
_symmetry.space_group_name_H-M   'P 1'
#
loop_
_entity.id
_entity.type
_entity.pdbx_description
1 polymer ?
#
loop_
_entity_poly.entity_id
_entity_poly.type
_entity_poly.pdbx_seq_one_letter_code
_entity_poly.pdbx_strand_id
1 'polypeptide(L)' 'MNNNNAISQKLINKLATSEYNNAILQVRIDELTKEVNQLKAEKENNKDVKNK' A
#
# COMPACT_ATOMS: atom_id res chain seq x y z
N MET A 1 38.85 8.10 3.75
CA MET A 1 38.30 8.68 4.73
C MET A 1 36.93 9.11 4.56
N ASN A 2 36.59 9.74 3.55
CA ASN A 2 35.24 10.20 3.32
C ASN A 2 34.36 9.20 2.66
N ASN A 3 34.90 8.02 2.35
CA ASN A 3 34.08 6.98 1.73
C ASN A 3 32.95 6.52 2.64
N ASN A 4 33.22 6.49 3.94
CA ASN A 4 32.16 6.07 4.87
C ASN A 4 31.01 7.05 4.89
N ASN A 5 31.30 8.34 4.79
CA ASN A 5 30.24 9.34 4.75
C ASN A 5 29.44 9.22 3.47
N ALA A 6 30.14 8.99 2.35
CA ALA A 6 29.46 8.86 1.08
C ALA A 6 28.57 7.62 1.07
N ILE A 7 29.06 6.52 1.63
CA ILE A 7 28.27 5.30 1.71
C ILE A 7 27.06 5.51 2.60
N SER A 8 27.26 6.14 3.75
CA SER A 8 26.17 6.41 4.67
C SER A 8 25.11 7.28 4.03
N GLN A 9 25.54 8.30 3.28
CA GLN A 9 24.62 9.20 2.62
C GLN A 9 23.78 8.44 1.60
N LYS A 10 24.41 7.56 0.84
CA LYS A 10 23.71 6.78 -0.15
C LYS A 10 22.71 5.83 0.50
N LEU A 11 23.09 5.23 1.62
CA LEU A 11 22.19 4.34 2.33
C LEU A 11 21.00 5.10 2.90
N ILE A 12 21.24 6.29 3.43
CA ILE A 12 20.14 7.11 3.94
C ILE A 12 19.18 7.46 2.81
N ASN A 13 19.72 7.85 1.67
CA ASN A 13 18.88 8.20 0.53
C ASN A 13 18.06 7.01 0.05
N LYS A 14 18.67 5.85 -0.02
CA LYS A 14 17.97 4.65 -0.45
C LYS A 14 16.89 4.26 0.55
N LEU A 15 17.20 4.38 1.83
CA LEU A 15 16.23 4.06 2.85
C LEU A 15 15.04 5.01 2.77
N ALA A 16 15.30 6.30 2.59
CA ALA A 16 14.24 7.27 2.47
C ALA A 16 13.33 6.95 1.27
N THR A 17 13.93 6.60 0.14
CA THR A 17 13.16 6.23 -1.05
C THR A 17 12.34 4.98 -0.78
N SER A 18 12.94 4.00 -0.12
CA SER A 18 12.27 2.75 0.20
C SER A 18 11.07 2.99 1.10
N GLU A 19 11.25 3.82 2.12
CA GLU A 19 10.17 4.14 3.04
C GLU A 19 9.03 4.85 2.33
N TYR A 20 9.39 5.77 1.45
CA TYR A 20 8.38 6.47 0.68
C TYR A 20 7.59 5.50 -0.19
N ASN A 21 8.29 4.60 -0.87
CA ASN A 21 7.62 3.61 -1.71
C ASN A 21 6.74 2.69 -0.88
N ASN A 22 7.21 2.30 0.30
CA ASN A 22 6.41 1.45 1.18
C ASN A 22 5.13 2.16 1.60
N ALA A 23 5.22 3.44 1.90
CA ALA A 23 4.03 4.19 2.28
C ALA A 23 3.02 4.25 1.14
N ILE A 24 3.51 4.48 -0.07
CA ILE A 24 2.64 4.48 -1.25
C ILE A 24 1.94 3.14 -1.41
N LEU A 25 2.71 2.06 -1.27
CA LEU A 25 2.14 0.73 -1.42
C LEU A 25 1.11 0.44 -0.33
N GLN A 26 1.35 0.88 0.88
CA GLN A 26 0.40 0.67 1.97
C GLN A 26 -0.90 1.41 1.71
N VAL A 27 -0.81 2.63 1.20
CA VAL A 27 -2.02 3.37 0.86
C VAL A 27 -2.80 2.62 -0.22
N ARG A 28 -2.11 2.10 -1.21
CA ARG A 28 -2.77 1.35 -2.27
C ARG A 28 -3.43 0.09 -1.74
N ILE A 29 -2.74 -0.60 -0.83
CA ILE A 29 -3.31 -1.79 -0.21
C ILE A 29 -4.58 -1.42 0.55
N ASP A 30 -4.53 -0.34 1.30
CA ASP A 30 -5.71 0.11 2.04
C ASP A 30 -6.87 0.42 1.10
N GLU A 31 -6.58 1.10 0.00
CA GLU A 31 -7.61 1.43 -0.97
C GLU A 31 -8.20 0.17 -1.61
N LEU A 32 -7.34 -0.76 -1.98
CA LEU A 32 -7.82 -2.00 -2.57
C LEU A 32 -8.63 -2.82 -1.57
N THR A 33 -8.22 -2.83 -0.33
CA THR A 33 -8.95 -3.53 0.72
C THR A 33 -10.35 -2.93 0.87
N LYS A 34 -10.45 -1.61 0.84
CA LYS A 34 -11.75 -0.96 0.90
C LYS A 34 -12.62 -1.36 -0.29
N GLU A 35 -12.04 -1.36 -1.49
CA GLU A 35 -12.78 -1.73 -2.68
C GLU A 35 -13.28 -3.15 -2.59
N VAL A 36 -12.41 -4.06 -2.15
CA VAL A 36 -12.80 -5.45 -2.02
C VAL A 36 -13.94 -5.60 -1.02
N ASN A 37 -13.85 -4.90 0.10
CA ASN A 37 -14.90 -4.97 1.10
C ASN A 37 -16.21 -4.40 0.58
N GLN A 38 -16.14 -3.33 -0.18
CA GLN A 38 -17.34 -2.76 -0.79
C GLN A 38 -17.95 -3.73 -1.80
N LEU A 39 -17.12 -4.35 -2.62
CA LEU A 39 -17.62 -5.31 -3.59
C LEU A 39 -18.25 -6.50 -2.93
N LYS A 40 -17.68 -6.95 -1.82
CA LYS A 40 -18.24 -8.05 -1.09
C LYS A 40 -19.61 -7.69 -0.53
N ALA A 41 -19.73 -6.49 0.02
CA ALA A 41 -21.02 -6.03 0.55
C ALA A 41 -22.05 -5.93 -0.55
N GLU A 42 -21.65 -5.39 -1.70
CA GLU A 42 -22.56 -5.27 -2.83
C GLU A 42 -23.01 -6.63 -3.33
N LYS A 43 -22.07 -7.56 -3.39
CA LYS A 43 -22.38 -8.89 -3.86
C LYS A 43 -23.39 -9.58 -2.93
N GLU A 44 -23.21 -9.40 -1.63
CA GLU A 44 -24.14 -9.99 -0.68
C GLU A 44 -25.51 -9.35 -0.77
N ASN A 45 -25.55 -8.04 -0.96
CA ASN A 45 -26.81 -7.36 -1.14
C ASN A 45 -27.51 -7.83 -2.40
N ASN A 46 -26.77 -7.96 -3.49
CA ASN A 46 -27.35 -8.46 -4.73
C ASN A 46 -27.84 -9.88 -4.61
N LYS A 47 -27.12 -10.67 -3.83
CA LYS A 47 -27.50 -12.03 -3.61
C LYS A 47 -28.84 -12.11 -2.88
N ASP A 48 -29.00 -11.24 -1.87
CA ASP A 48 -30.26 -11.17 -1.13
C ASP A 48 -31.39 -10.75 -2.04
N VAL A 49 -31.14 -9.75 -2.88
CA VAL A 49 -32.15 -9.28 -3.81
C VAL A 49 -32.54 -10.40 -4.77
N LYS A 50 -31.57 -11.12 -5.26
CA LYS A 50 -31.85 -12.20 -6.20
C LYS A 50 -32.67 -13.32 -5.56
N ASN A 51 -32.46 -13.57 -4.31
CA ASN A 51 -33.18 -14.64 -3.61
C ASN A 51 -34.62 -14.30 -3.35
N LYS A 52 -34.92 -13.00 -3.45
CA LYS A 52 -36.31 -12.59 -3.30
C LYS A 52 -37.07 -12.80 -4.59
#